data_cb5ab0d79b411aad68ba6f7ed3b4e6a9
#
_entry.id   cb5ab0d79b411aad68ba6f7ed3b4e6a9
#
_cell.length_a   1.000
_cell.length_b   1.000
_cell.length_c   1.000
_cell.angle_alpha   90.00
_cell.angle_beta   90.00
_cell.angle_gamma   90.00
#
_symmetry.space_group_name_H-M   'P 1'
#
loop_
_entity.id
_entity.type
_entity.pdbx_description
1 polymer ?
#
loop_
_entity_poly.entity_id
_entity_poly.type
_entity_poly.pdbx_seq_one_letter_code
_entity_poly.pdbx_strand_id
1 'polypeptide(L)'
;MDWILYERLFFYRSNFSKARAYARTWGLPALWQRALGVEPGYIIEVLSEHFDKLDKQNQDKVILHELTHIPHNFSGALVPHTHRKKGSFHHKLDELIERYFDNYK
;
A
#
# COMPACT_ATOMS: atom_id res chain seq x y z
N MET A 1 10.14 -6.00 4.76
CA MET A 1 9.06 -5.25 5.44
C MET A 1 8.54 -6.05 6.61
N ASP A 2 9.24 -5.96 7.73
CA ASP A 2 9.00 -6.84 8.89
C ASP A 2 7.72 -6.52 9.65
N TRP A 3 7.19 -5.30 9.50
CA TRP A 3 5.99 -4.90 10.23
C TRP A 3 4.69 -5.36 9.56
N ILE A 4 4.77 -5.90 8.36
CA ILE A 4 3.58 -6.34 7.63
C ILE A 4 3.17 -7.72 8.11
N LEU A 5 1.95 -7.85 8.61
CA LEU A 5 1.37 -9.14 8.96
C LEU A 5 0.67 -9.68 7.72
N TYR A 6 1.39 -10.49 6.95
CA TYR A 6 0.93 -10.92 5.63
C TYR A 6 -0.38 -11.72 5.68
N GLU A 7 -0.63 -12.41 6.77
CA GLU A 7 -1.90 -13.14 6.96
C GLU A 7 -3.09 -12.21 7.15
N ARG A 8 -2.83 -10.92 7.40
CA ARG A 8 -3.87 -9.89 7.53
C ARG A 8 -3.77 -8.84 6.44
N LEU A 9 -3.04 -9.13 5.38
CA LEU A 9 -2.92 -8.28 4.20
C LEU A 9 -3.63 -8.97 3.04
N PHE A 10 -4.62 -8.29 2.47
CA PHE A 10 -5.48 -8.84 1.42
C PHE A 10 -5.31 -8.04 0.15
N PHE A 11 -5.42 -8.71 -0.99
CA PHE A 11 -5.37 -8.05 -2.29
C PHE A 11 -6.72 -8.18 -2.97
N TYR A 12 -7.17 -7.11 -3.56
CA TYR A 12 -8.45 -7.07 -4.24
C TYR A 12 -8.28 -6.33 -5.57
N ARG A 13 -8.93 -6.85 -6.60
CA ARG A 13 -8.89 -6.24 -7.92
C ARG A 13 -10.27 -5.68 -8.24
N SER A 14 -10.35 -4.38 -8.49
CA SER A 14 -11.59 -3.70 -8.84
C SER A 14 -11.60 -3.35 -10.31
N ASN A 15 -12.72 -3.60 -10.95
CA ASN A 15 -12.97 -3.26 -12.36
C ASN A 15 -13.96 -2.10 -12.40
N PHE A 16 -13.90 -1.34 -13.48
CA PHE A 16 -14.85 -0.25 -13.74
C PHE A 16 -14.84 0.86 -12.69
N SER A 17 -13.72 1.05 -12.02
CA SER A 17 -13.57 2.14 -11.08
C SER A 17 -13.39 3.45 -11.83
N LYS A 18 -14.01 4.52 -11.33
CA LYS A 18 -13.83 5.87 -11.87
C LYS A 18 -12.61 6.57 -11.28
N ALA A 19 -11.97 5.99 -10.29
CA ALA A 19 -10.77 6.57 -9.70
C ALA A 19 -9.61 6.52 -10.68
N ARG A 20 -8.75 7.53 -10.60
CA ARG A 20 -7.59 7.64 -11.50
C ARG A 20 -6.31 7.06 -10.91
N ALA A 21 -6.41 6.43 -9.77
CA ALA A 21 -5.26 5.80 -9.14
C ALA A 21 -4.96 4.44 -9.77
N TYR A 22 -3.72 3.98 -9.63
CA TYR A 22 -3.37 2.62 -10.00
C TYR A 22 -3.79 1.62 -8.92
N ALA A 23 -3.71 2.03 -7.67
CA ALA A 23 -4.07 1.18 -6.53
C ALA A 23 -4.36 2.07 -5.32
N ARG A 24 -4.99 1.47 -4.30
CA ARG A 24 -5.30 2.15 -3.06
C ARG A 24 -5.08 1.19 -1.90
N THR A 25 -4.68 1.74 -0.74
CA THR A 25 -4.57 0.97 0.49
C THR A 25 -5.74 1.32 1.41
N TRP A 26 -6.42 0.29 1.88
CA TRP A 26 -7.53 0.43 2.84
C TRP A 26 -7.10 -0.20 4.16
N GLY A 27 -7.21 0.56 5.24
CA GLY A 27 -7.00 0.04 6.57
C GLY A 27 -8.34 -0.22 7.25
N LEU A 28 -8.41 -1.26 8.07
CA LEU A 28 -9.63 -1.55 8.83
C LEU A 28 -9.67 -0.63 10.05
N PRO A 29 -10.64 0.31 10.12
CA PRO A 29 -10.70 1.25 11.23
C PRO A 29 -10.81 0.56 12.59
N ALA A 30 -10.25 1.18 13.61
CA ALA A 30 -10.22 0.61 14.96
C ALA A 30 -11.63 0.29 15.49
N LEU A 31 -12.60 1.14 15.19
CA LEU A 31 -13.98 0.89 15.61
C LEU A 31 -14.53 -0.38 14.99
N TRP A 32 -14.25 -0.62 13.71
CA TRP A 32 -14.65 -1.86 13.03
C TRP A 32 -13.97 -3.08 13.64
N GLN A 33 -12.70 -2.96 14.01
CA GLN A 33 -11.97 -4.04 14.66
C GLN A 33 -12.65 -4.44 15.97
N ARG A 34 -13.03 -3.46 16.76
CA ARG A 34 -13.71 -3.71 18.04
C ARG A 34 -15.12 -4.26 17.83
N ALA A 35 -15.87 -3.69 16.89
CA ALA A 35 -17.24 -4.13 16.64
C ALA A 35 -17.31 -5.56 16.12
N LEU A 36 -16.38 -5.95 15.26
CA LEU A 36 -16.32 -7.28 14.66
C LEU A 36 -15.54 -8.27 15.51
N GLY A 37 -14.77 -7.79 16.50
CA GLY A 37 -13.91 -8.65 17.30
C GLY A 37 -12.77 -9.27 16.50
N VAL A 38 -12.17 -8.48 15.60
CA VAL A 38 -11.11 -8.96 14.71
C VAL A 38 -9.85 -8.13 14.86
N GLU A 39 -8.75 -8.72 14.44
CA GLU A 39 -7.46 -8.05 14.42
C GLU A 39 -7.37 -7.01 13.30
N PRO A 40 -6.41 -6.07 13.38
CA PRO A 40 -6.15 -5.14 12.29
C PRO A 40 -5.87 -5.84 10.98
N GLY A 41 -6.26 -5.22 9.88
CA GLY A 41 -6.01 -5.76 8.55
C GLY A 41 -6.00 -4.65 7.52
N TYR A 42 -5.47 -4.97 6.35
CA TYR A 42 -5.35 -4.03 5.24
C TYR A 42 -5.71 -4.70 3.94
N ILE A 43 -6.24 -3.90 3.03
CA ILE A 43 -6.52 -4.33 1.65
C ILE A 43 -5.74 -3.44 0.72
N ILE A 44 -4.99 -4.04 -0.19
CA ILE A 44 -4.42 -3.35 -1.33
C ILE A 44 -5.37 -3.59 -2.50
N GLU A 45 -6.05 -2.54 -2.91
CA GLU A 45 -6.98 -2.61 -4.03
C GLU A 45 -6.29 -2.12 -5.28
N VAL A 46 -6.17 -2.97 -6.30
CA VAL A 46 -5.63 -2.54 -7.58
C VAL A 46 -6.80 -2.19 -8.51
N LEU A 47 -6.65 -1.09 -9.23
CA LEU A 47 -7.67 -0.58 -10.14
C LEU A 47 -7.30 -1.02 -11.55
N SER A 48 -7.97 -2.07 -12.05
CA SER A 48 -7.54 -2.81 -13.23
C SER A 48 -7.39 -1.96 -14.48
N GLU A 49 -8.23 -0.94 -14.64
CA GLU A 49 -8.22 -0.11 -15.85
C GLU A 49 -6.93 0.67 -16.05
N HIS A 50 -6.22 0.95 -14.96
CA HIS A 50 -4.94 1.64 -15.00
C HIS A 50 -3.78 0.71 -14.68
N PHE A 51 -3.97 -0.15 -13.68
CA PHE A 51 -2.92 -1.03 -13.20
C PHE A 51 -2.50 -2.05 -14.26
N ASP A 52 -3.46 -2.62 -14.99
CA ASP A 52 -3.18 -3.65 -15.97
C ASP A 52 -2.38 -3.15 -17.16
N LYS A 53 -2.38 -1.85 -17.39
CA LYS A 53 -1.60 -1.25 -18.49
C LYS A 53 -0.12 -1.12 -18.16
N LEU A 54 0.24 -1.31 -16.89
CA LEU A 54 1.62 -1.23 -16.47
C LEU A 54 2.34 -2.54 -16.72
N ASP A 55 3.64 -2.45 -16.99
CA ASP A 55 4.48 -3.64 -17.04
C ASP A 55 4.69 -4.18 -15.62
N LYS A 56 5.26 -5.38 -15.51
CA LYS A 56 5.42 -6.06 -14.23
C LYS A 56 6.24 -5.23 -13.24
N GLN A 57 7.30 -4.60 -13.70
CA GLN A 57 8.16 -3.80 -12.84
C GLN A 57 7.41 -2.61 -12.24
N ASN A 58 6.61 -1.92 -13.05
CA ASN A 58 5.84 -0.78 -12.56
C ASN A 58 4.67 -1.22 -11.70
N GLN A 59 4.06 -2.37 -11.99
CA GLN A 59 3.05 -2.94 -11.09
C GLN A 59 3.63 -3.21 -9.71
N ASP A 60 4.81 -3.79 -9.66
CA ASP A 60 5.49 -4.07 -8.38
C ASP A 60 5.81 -2.77 -7.63
N LYS A 61 6.23 -1.72 -8.34
CA LYS A 61 6.47 -0.42 -7.72
C LYS A 61 5.20 0.15 -7.11
N VAL A 62 4.08 0.05 -7.79
CA VAL A 62 2.79 0.51 -7.26
C VAL A 62 2.45 -0.22 -5.98
N ILE A 63 2.57 -1.55 -5.97
CA ILE A 63 2.26 -2.34 -4.78
C ILE A 63 3.17 -1.96 -3.62
N LEU A 64 4.48 -1.85 -3.86
CA LEU A 64 5.42 -1.48 -2.81
C LEU A 64 5.12 -0.08 -2.27
N HIS A 65 4.75 0.84 -3.15
CA HIS A 65 4.37 2.18 -2.73
C HIS A 65 3.15 2.14 -1.79
N GLU A 66 2.13 1.34 -2.16
CA GLU A 66 0.93 1.21 -1.31
C GLU A 66 1.27 0.60 0.05
N LEU A 67 2.19 -0.35 0.09
CA LEU A 67 2.62 -0.94 1.35
C LEU A 67 3.26 0.07 2.29
N THR A 68 3.84 1.16 1.76
CA THR A 68 4.42 2.21 2.59
C THR A 68 3.37 3.00 3.38
N HIS A 69 2.10 2.90 3.01
CA HIS A 69 1.02 3.54 3.75
C HIS A 69 0.64 2.77 5.02
N ILE A 70 1.17 1.58 5.20
CA ILE A 70 0.90 0.76 6.38
C ILE A 70 1.92 1.13 7.47
N PRO A 71 1.47 1.66 8.63
CA PRO A 71 2.40 2.03 9.68
C PRO A 71 3.03 0.79 10.33
N HIS A 72 4.17 1.00 10.97
CA HIS A 72 4.94 -0.10 11.57
C HIS A 72 4.19 -0.83 12.68
N ASN A 73 3.23 -0.18 13.33
CA ASN A 73 2.43 -0.83 14.37
C ASN A 73 1.26 -1.66 13.81
N PHE A 74 1.04 -1.63 12.51
CA PHE A 74 0.01 -2.41 11.82
C PHE A 74 -1.36 -2.28 12.49
N SER A 75 -1.77 -1.06 12.80
CA SER A 75 -2.93 -0.77 13.65
C SER A 75 -4.26 -0.64 12.92
N GLY A 76 -4.25 -0.62 11.60
CA GLY A 76 -5.40 -0.30 10.77
C GLY A 76 -5.41 1.15 10.30
N ALA A 77 -4.54 1.99 10.88
CA ALA A 77 -4.38 3.36 10.43
C ALA A 77 -3.52 3.41 9.18
N LEU A 78 -3.55 4.54 8.48
CA LEU A 78 -2.77 4.75 7.26
C LEU A 78 -1.79 5.89 7.46
N VAL A 79 -0.59 5.73 6.88
CA VAL A 79 0.39 6.80 6.78
C VAL A 79 0.06 7.60 5.54
N PRO A 80 -0.26 8.89 5.66
CA PRO A 80 -0.63 9.69 4.50
C PRO A 80 0.56 10.04 3.61
N HIS A 81 0.27 10.32 2.36
CA HIS A 81 1.25 10.94 1.48
C HIS A 81 1.58 12.33 1.97
N THR A 82 2.87 12.62 2.11
CA THR A 82 3.31 13.98 2.36
C THR A 82 4.29 14.39 1.26
N HIS A 83 4.00 15.49 0.60
CA HIS A 83 4.88 16.04 -0.42
C HIS A 83 5.73 17.18 0.11
N ARG A 84 5.72 17.36 1.42
CA ARG A 84 6.19 18.61 2.02
C ARG A 84 7.68 18.79 2.08
N LYS A 85 8.46 17.72 2.23
CA LYS A 85 9.89 17.86 2.49
C LYS A 85 10.67 16.79 1.78
N LYS A 86 11.71 17.20 1.08
CA LYS A 86 12.76 16.28 0.68
C LYS A 86 13.38 15.71 1.95
N GLY A 87 13.65 14.43 1.95
CA GLY A 87 14.17 13.75 3.11
C GLY A 87 13.12 13.37 4.14
N SER A 88 11.83 13.59 3.84
CA SER A 88 10.74 13.09 4.66
C SER A 88 10.73 11.56 4.65
N PHE A 89 9.94 10.99 5.56
CA PHE A 89 9.78 9.54 5.65
C PHE A 89 9.42 8.92 4.30
N HIS A 90 8.49 9.52 3.58
CA HIS A 90 8.09 9.03 2.25
C HIS A 90 9.21 9.09 1.24
N HIS A 91 9.99 10.15 1.26
CA HIS A 91 11.12 10.27 0.35
C HIS A 91 12.12 9.14 0.57
N LYS A 92 12.42 8.84 1.84
CA LYS A 92 13.32 7.74 2.19
C LYS A 92 12.77 6.40 1.76
N LEU A 93 11.47 6.19 1.91
CA LEU A 93 10.82 4.96 1.49
C LEU A 93 10.86 4.81 -0.03
N ASP A 94 10.64 5.88 -0.75
CA ASP A 94 10.72 5.86 -2.20
C ASP A 94 12.14 5.52 -2.67
N GLU A 95 13.17 6.06 -2.01
CA GLU A 95 14.54 5.68 -2.29
C GLU A 95 14.79 4.20 -2.04
N LEU A 96 14.26 3.66 -0.94
CA LEU A 96 14.41 2.25 -0.63
C LEU A 96 13.72 1.38 -1.68
N ILE A 97 12.57 1.80 -2.15
CA ILE A 97 11.84 1.10 -3.21
C ILE A 97 12.67 1.08 -4.49
N GLU A 98 13.26 2.20 -4.87
CA GLU A 98 14.13 2.27 -6.03
C GLU A 98 15.32 1.33 -5.89
N ARG A 99 15.97 1.30 -4.72
CA ARG A 99 17.06 0.36 -4.46
C ARG A 99 16.63 -1.09 -4.55
N TYR A 100 15.44 -1.38 -4.02
CA TYR A 100 14.88 -2.73 -4.09
C TYR A 100 14.79 -3.21 -5.54
N PHE A 101 14.26 -2.36 -6.42
CA PHE A 101 14.13 -2.71 -7.83
C PHE A 101 15.48 -2.82 -8.52
N ASP A 102 16.44 -1.97 -8.19
CA ASP A 102 17.78 -2.07 -8.73
C ASP A 102 18.46 -3.39 -8.34
N ASN A 103 18.28 -3.81 -7.10
CA ASN A 103 18.83 -5.07 -6.61
C ASN A 103 18.08 -6.29 -7.16
N TYR A 104 16.83 -6.12 -7.49
CA TYR A 104 15.98 -7.21 -7.96
C TYR A 104 16.28 -7.62 -9.39
N LYS A 105 16.91 -6.74 -10.14
CA LYS A 105 17.32 -7.03 -11.50
C LYS A 105 18.53 -7.98 -11.50
#